data_69177683040270ddae26c0fca57d7c5d
#
_entry.id   69177683040270ddae26c0fca57d7c5d
#
_cell.length_a   1.000
_cell.length_b   1.000
_cell.length_c   1.000
_cell.angle_alpha   90.00
_cell.angle_beta   90.00
_cell.angle_gamma   90.00
#
_symmetry.space_group_name_H-M   'P 1'
#
loop_
_entity.id
_entity.type
_entity.pdbx_description
1 polymer ?
#
loop_
_entity_poly.entity_id
_entity_poly.type
_entity_poly.pdbx_seq_one_letter_code
_entity_poly.pdbx_strand_id
1 'polypeptide(L)'
;MKNARIIQDLQKLGIKGEYELTYNPSYEELYQAEVSPENQGFEKAELTESGAVSVQTGIFTGRSPKDRYIVQDDVTKDTIFWDGKVNLPTTHEIFQSCKDLVLTQLSDAKKIYVVDTFCGTNTDTRLKVRFIVEVAWQAHFVTNMFIRPSHYELENYGEPDFTVINGSKTTNPNWVEQELHSENFVMFNLTEKLQIIGGTWYGGEMKKGMFAMMNYYLPLKGMASMHCSANVGEEGDVALFFGLSGTGKTTLSADPKRYLIGDDEHGWDNNGVFNYEGGCYAKVIDLSAEKEPDIFRAIKRDALLENVVVKDGVCDYTDGSITENTRVSYPIYHINKIVLPSKAGHASKIVYLSADAFGVLPPVSILDENQAQYHFLCGYTSKLAGTERGITEPEPSFSPAFGEAFLTLHPTMYSKTLIGKMKEHDAKAYLVNTGWNGTGKRISLKDTRAIIDSIIDGSIENADKTIIPIMNLEIPTSLPNVSEGILDPRDTYNDGAEWEEKAKDLAAKYIKNFEQYCGNDEAKKLIASGPQLQEQTI
;
A
#
# COMPACT_ATOMS: atom_id res chain seq x y z
N MET A 1 -36.01 11.31 -2.90
CA MET A 1 -35.72 10.75 -4.25
C MET A 1 -34.41 9.94 -4.26
N LYS A 2 -33.30 10.43 -3.67
CA LYS A 2 -31.99 9.69 -3.65
C LYS A 2 -32.10 8.32 -2.99
N ASN A 3 -32.63 8.24 -1.77
CA ASN A 3 -32.77 6.95 -1.06
C ASN A 3 -33.62 5.93 -1.83
N ALA A 4 -34.67 6.36 -2.54
CA ALA A 4 -35.49 5.46 -3.34
C ALA A 4 -34.70 4.82 -4.49
N ARG A 5 -33.79 5.56 -5.15
CA ARG A 5 -32.90 5.02 -6.18
C ARG A 5 -31.93 4.00 -5.58
N ILE A 6 -31.27 4.35 -4.45
CA ILE A 6 -30.31 3.45 -3.79
C ILE A 6 -31.01 2.16 -3.34
N ILE A 7 -32.22 2.26 -2.79
CA ILE A 7 -33.02 1.06 -2.42
C ILE A 7 -33.29 0.18 -3.66
N GLN A 8 -33.63 0.77 -4.81
CA GLN A 8 -33.80 0.01 -6.06
C GLN A 8 -32.49 -0.68 -6.51
N ASP A 9 -31.36 0.01 -6.36
CA ASP A 9 -30.05 -0.56 -6.70
C ASP A 9 -29.69 -1.72 -5.78
N LEU A 10 -29.94 -1.61 -4.45
CA LEU A 10 -29.77 -2.69 -3.48
C LEU A 10 -30.66 -3.89 -3.82
N GLN A 11 -31.92 -3.65 -4.19
CA GLN A 11 -32.86 -4.70 -4.59
C GLN A 11 -32.40 -5.43 -5.87
N LYS A 12 -31.86 -4.70 -6.86
CA LYS A 12 -31.28 -5.32 -8.07
C LYS A 12 -30.08 -6.21 -7.75
N LEU A 13 -29.25 -5.83 -6.76
CA LEU A 13 -28.14 -6.64 -6.29
C LEU A 13 -28.62 -7.89 -5.53
N GLY A 14 -29.88 -7.93 -5.06
CA GLY A 14 -30.45 -9.04 -4.32
C GLY A 14 -30.60 -8.78 -2.81
N ILE A 15 -30.28 -7.59 -2.31
CA ILE A 15 -30.52 -7.20 -0.91
C ILE A 15 -32.00 -6.86 -0.76
N LYS A 16 -32.72 -7.71 -0.04
CA LYS A 16 -34.17 -7.65 0.18
C LYS A 16 -34.43 -7.59 1.68
N GLY A 17 -35.42 -6.84 2.11
CA GLY A 17 -35.74 -6.75 3.53
C GLY A 17 -36.23 -5.36 3.92
N GLU A 18 -36.53 -5.21 5.20
CA GLU A 18 -36.89 -3.93 5.82
C GLU A 18 -35.68 -3.45 6.66
N TYR A 19 -34.98 -2.46 6.16
CA TYR A 19 -33.79 -1.87 6.81
C TYR A 19 -33.84 -0.34 6.75
N GLU A 20 -33.24 0.28 7.74
CA GLU A 20 -32.93 1.70 7.69
C GLU A 20 -31.73 1.93 6.76
N LEU A 21 -31.91 2.71 5.70
CA LEU A 21 -30.85 3.08 4.77
C LEU A 21 -30.22 4.41 5.14
N THR A 22 -28.91 4.41 5.38
CA THR A 22 -28.12 5.64 5.51
C THR A 22 -27.18 5.76 4.30
N TYR A 23 -27.37 6.82 3.49
CA TYR A 23 -26.63 7.06 2.26
C TYR A 23 -25.64 8.22 2.42
N ASN A 24 -24.35 7.97 2.21
CA ASN A 24 -23.25 8.91 2.37
C ASN A 24 -23.37 9.73 3.67
N PRO A 25 -23.32 9.06 4.84
CA PRO A 25 -23.44 9.73 6.13
C PRO A 25 -22.33 10.76 6.34
N SER A 26 -22.66 11.83 7.04
CA SER A 26 -21.67 12.76 7.56
C SER A 26 -20.83 12.14 8.69
N TYR A 27 -19.67 12.70 8.98
CA TYR A 27 -18.86 12.25 10.13
C TYR A 27 -19.62 12.32 11.46
N GLU A 28 -20.51 13.30 11.62
CA GLU A 28 -21.34 13.39 12.83
C GLU A 28 -22.35 12.25 12.91
N GLU A 29 -23.04 11.91 11.81
CA GLU A 29 -23.97 10.78 11.78
C GLU A 29 -23.24 9.45 12.02
N LEU A 30 -22.04 9.26 11.45
CA LEU A 30 -21.21 8.09 11.70
C LEU A 30 -20.82 8.00 13.17
N TYR A 31 -20.30 9.08 13.73
CA TYR A 31 -19.90 9.11 15.14
C TYR A 31 -21.05 8.75 16.08
N GLN A 32 -22.25 9.34 15.91
CA GLN A 32 -23.41 9.03 16.72
C GLN A 32 -23.82 7.55 16.61
N ALA A 33 -23.70 6.98 15.42
CA ALA A 33 -23.99 5.57 15.19
C ALA A 33 -22.95 4.64 15.85
N GLU A 34 -21.67 5.01 15.82
CA GLU A 34 -20.55 4.23 16.36
C GLU A 34 -20.53 4.15 17.88
N VAL A 35 -20.85 5.25 18.55
CA VAL A 35 -20.87 5.31 20.02
C VAL A 35 -22.23 4.92 20.61
N SER A 36 -23.17 4.48 19.80
CA SER A 36 -24.48 4.05 20.25
C SER A 36 -24.38 2.97 21.32
N PRO A 37 -25.10 3.08 22.45
CA PRO A 37 -25.09 2.07 23.50
C PRO A 37 -25.76 0.74 23.06
N GLU A 38 -26.44 0.75 21.92
CA GLU A 38 -27.09 -0.46 21.36
C GLU A 38 -26.09 -1.37 20.64
N ASN A 39 -24.91 -0.83 20.25
CA ASN A 39 -23.87 -1.59 19.55
C ASN A 39 -23.28 -2.66 20.46
N GLN A 40 -23.05 -3.84 19.90
CA GLN A 40 -22.48 -5.00 20.60
C GLN A 40 -21.32 -5.61 19.85
N GLY A 41 -20.44 -6.31 20.57
CA GLY A 41 -19.30 -7.01 19.97
C GLY A 41 -18.40 -6.06 19.17
N PHE A 42 -18.06 -6.47 17.96
CA PHE A 42 -17.18 -5.71 17.07
C PHE A 42 -17.86 -4.52 16.35
N GLU A 43 -19.13 -4.29 16.56
CA GLU A 43 -19.79 -3.05 16.09
C GLU A 43 -19.53 -1.88 17.04
N LYS A 44 -19.16 -2.16 18.29
CA LYS A 44 -18.98 -1.15 19.33
C LYS A 44 -17.68 -0.40 19.10
N ALA A 45 -17.76 0.93 19.06
CA ALA A 45 -16.62 1.82 19.11
C ALA A 45 -16.44 2.38 20.53
N GLU A 46 -15.20 2.59 20.92
CA GLU A 46 -14.80 3.25 22.17
C GLU A 46 -14.30 4.67 21.87
N LEU A 47 -14.82 5.64 22.62
CA LEU A 47 -14.41 7.03 22.49
C LEU A 47 -13.08 7.28 23.21
N THR A 48 -12.17 7.97 22.55
CA THR A 48 -10.88 8.35 23.11
C THR A 48 -10.84 9.82 23.52
N GLU A 49 -9.91 10.21 24.41
CA GLU A 49 -9.70 11.61 24.83
C GLU A 49 -9.34 12.53 23.66
N SER A 50 -8.72 12.01 22.60
CA SER A 50 -8.41 12.78 21.39
C SER A 50 -9.66 13.11 20.54
N GLY A 51 -10.80 12.49 20.85
CA GLY A 51 -12.05 12.58 20.08
C GLY A 51 -12.13 11.57 18.92
N ALA A 52 -11.07 10.81 18.66
CA ALA A 52 -11.11 9.67 17.76
C ALA A 52 -11.91 8.52 18.35
N VAL A 53 -12.42 7.61 17.52
CA VAL A 53 -13.04 6.36 17.97
C VAL A 53 -12.08 5.20 17.76
N SER A 54 -12.13 4.21 18.66
CA SER A 54 -11.35 2.98 18.58
C SER A 54 -12.26 1.78 18.46
N VAL A 55 -11.95 0.88 17.53
CA VAL A 55 -12.72 -0.35 17.27
C VAL A 55 -11.81 -1.57 17.28
N GLN A 56 -12.41 -2.74 17.45
CA GLN A 56 -11.71 -4.01 17.32
C GLN A 56 -12.20 -4.77 16.08
N THR A 57 -11.26 -5.38 15.36
CA THR A 57 -11.55 -6.11 14.12
C THR A 57 -11.61 -7.63 14.31
N GLY A 58 -11.74 -8.09 15.55
CA GLY A 58 -11.82 -9.50 15.89
C GLY A 58 -10.49 -10.24 15.75
N ILE A 59 -10.56 -11.50 15.38
CA ILE A 59 -9.36 -12.35 15.22
C ILE A 59 -8.50 -11.96 14.03
N PHE A 60 -9.09 -11.29 13.04
CA PHE A 60 -8.36 -10.78 11.87
C PHE A 60 -7.95 -9.33 12.10
N THR A 61 -6.76 -9.15 12.63
CA THR A 61 -6.16 -7.82 12.87
C THR A 61 -5.29 -7.35 11.69
N GLY A 62 -5.38 -8.04 10.55
CA GLY A 62 -4.69 -7.76 9.31
C GLY A 62 -5.40 -8.44 8.14
N ARG A 63 -4.90 -8.23 6.93
CA ARG A 63 -5.43 -8.86 5.72
C ARG A 63 -5.21 -10.37 5.73
N SER A 64 -6.09 -11.08 5.03
CA SER A 64 -6.03 -12.52 4.84
C SER A 64 -5.71 -12.87 3.37
N PRO A 65 -4.44 -12.78 2.94
CA PRO A 65 -4.08 -12.93 1.53
C PRO A 65 -4.37 -14.32 0.95
N LYS A 66 -4.44 -15.36 1.79
CA LYS A 66 -4.78 -16.72 1.38
C LYS A 66 -6.29 -16.93 1.17
N ASP A 67 -7.12 -16.01 1.64
CA ASP A 67 -8.58 -16.03 1.46
C ASP A 67 -9.04 -15.07 0.35
N ARG A 68 -8.08 -14.56 -0.45
CA ARG A 68 -8.34 -13.65 -1.55
C ARG A 68 -8.41 -14.41 -2.86
N TYR A 69 -9.58 -14.37 -3.52
CA TYR A 69 -9.86 -15.09 -4.76
C TYR A 69 -10.38 -14.16 -5.86
N ILE A 70 -10.09 -14.50 -7.11
CA ILE A 70 -10.60 -13.82 -8.29
C ILE A 70 -11.33 -14.84 -9.16
N VAL A 71 -12.54 -14.52 -9.63
CA VAL A 71 -13.27 -15.39 -10.58
C VAL A 71 -12.46 -15.51 -11.87
N GLN A 72 -12.17 -16.75 -12.24
CA GLN A 72 -11.49 -17.06 -13.51
C GLN A 72 -12.56 -17.24 -14.60
N ASP A 73 -12.68 -16.28 -15.48
CA ASP A 73 -13.64 -16.24 -16.57
C ASP A 73 -13.02 -15.69 -17.88
N ASP A 74 -13.83 -15.41 -18.88
CA ASP A 74 -13.35 -14.90 -20.17
C ASP A 74 -12.66 -13.53 -20.08
N VAL A 75 -12.93 -12.73 -19.06
CA VAL A 75 -12.28 -11.42 -18.83
C VAL A 75 -10.92 -11.58 -18.18
N THR A 76 -10.78 -12.52 -17.27
CA THR A 76 -9.63 -12.64 -16.35
C THR A 76 -8.62 -13.71 -16.75
N LYS A 77 -9.05 -14.77 -17.48
CA LYS A 77 -8.24 -15.94 -17.79
C LYS A 77 -6.91 -15.63 -18.48
N ASP A 78 -6.89 -14.62 -19.36
CA ASP A 78 -5.73 -14.25 -20.18
C ASP A 78 -5.03 -12.98 -19.69
N THR A 79 -5.57 -12.31 -18.68
CA THR A 79 -5.06 -11.01 -18.18
C THR A 79 -4.46 -11.11 -16.79
N ILE A 80 -5.07 -11.87 -15.90
CA ILE A 80 -4.56 -12.07 -14.54
C ILE A 80 -3.31 -12.94 -14.54
N PHE A 81 -2.33 -12.59 -13.74
CA PHE A 81 -1.13 -13.41 -13.52
C PHE A 81 -1.44 -14.55 -12.55
N TRP A 82 -1.87 -15.70 -13.11
CA TRP A 82 -2.27 -16.87 -12.33
C TRP A 82 -1.09 -17.70 -11.83
N ASP A 83 0.05 -17.67 -12.52
CA ASP A 83 1.24 -18.44 -12.14
C ASP A 83 1.96 -17.88 -10.89
N GLY A 84 1.52 -16.72 -10.41
CA GLY A 84 2.01 -16.11 -9.18
C GLY A 84 1.37 -16.72 -7.92
N LYS A 85 1.90 -16.34 -6.75
CA LYS A 85 1.42 -16.84 -5.44
C LYS A 85 0.23 -16.05 -4.89
N VAL A 86 -0.17 -14.96 -5.54
CA VAL A 86 -1.06 -13.92 -4.97
C VAL A 86 -2.49 -14.05 -5.48
N ASN A 87 -2.67 -14.35 -6.77
CA ASN A 87 -3.97 -14.40 -7.41
C ASN A 87 -4.49 -15.85 -7.40
N LEU A 88 -5.40 -16.13 -6.48
CA LEU A 88 -6.02 -17.44 -6.37
C LEU A 88 -7.29 -17.48 -7.22
N PRO A 89 -7.43 -18.45 -8.15
CA PRO A 89 -8.64 -18.58 -8.96
C PRO A 89 -9.81 -19.11 -8.14
N THR A 90 -11.03 -18.67 -8.49
CA THR A 90 -12.28 -19.30 -8.05
C THR A 90 -13.26 -19.38 -9.21
N THR A 91 -14.32 -20.18 -9.06
CA THR A 91 -15.36 -20.31 -10.08
C THR A 91 -16.50 -19.31 -9.83
N HIS A 92 -17.32 -19.11 -10.87
CA HIS A 92 -18.52 -18.28 -10.75
C HIS A 92 -19.52 -18.87 -9.74
N GLU A 93 -19.63 -20.21 -9.67
CA GLU A 93 -20.54 -20.93 -8.76
C GLU A 93 -20.14 -20.69 -7.28
N ILE A 94 -18.85 -20.80 -6.97
CA ILE A 94 -18.33 -20.56 -5.61
C ILE A 94 -18.53 -19.09 -5.25
N PHE A 95 -18.20 -18.17 -6.16
CA PHE A 95 -18.42 -16.75 -5.96
C PHE A 95 -19.89 -16.45 -5.68
N GLN A 96 -20.82 -17.01 -6.47
CA GLN A 96 -22.25 -16.80 -6.29
C GLN A 96 -22.75 -17.35 -4.94
N SER A 97 -22.28 -18.53 -4.56
CA SER A 97 -22.60 -19.12 -3.25
C SER A 97 -22.18 -18.20 -2.08
N CYS A 98 -20.96 -17.66 -2.12
CA CYS A 98 -20.49 -16.71 -1.11
C CYS A 98 -21.21 -15.36 -1.16
N LYS A 99 -21.55 -14.88 -2.37
CA LYS A 99 -22.35 -13.67 -2.59
C LYS A 99 -23.73 -13.81 -1.94
N ASP A 100 -24.40 -14.94 -2.11
CA ASP A 100 -25.73 -15.19 -1.53
C ASP A 100 -25.70 -15.16 0.00
N LEU A 101 -24.62 -15.66 0.65
CA LEU A 101 -24.43 -15.56 2.09
C LEU A 101 -24.36 -14.09 2.55
N VAL A 102 -23.56 -13.27 1.87
CA VAL A 102 -23.41 -11.84 2.18
C VAL A 102 -24.72 -11.09 1.95
N LEU A 103 -25.41 -11.36 0.84
CA LEU A 103 -26.70 -10.73 0.53
C LEU A 103 -27.79 -11.12 1.53
N THR A 104 -27.78 -12.36 2.03
CA THR A 104 -28.69 -12.82 3.08
C THR A 104 -28.43 -12.04 4.36
N GLN A 105 -27.18 -11.95 4.83
CA GLN A 105 -26.84 -11.16 6.02
C GLN A 105 -27.34 -9.71 5.90
N LEU A 106 -27.07 -9.05 4.77
CA LEU A 106 -27.48 -7.65 4.58
C LEU A 106 -29.01 -7.51 4.45
N SER A 107 -29.70 -8.53 3.94
CA SER A 107 -31.17 -8.53 3.88
C SER A 107 -31.82 -8.65 5.26
N ASP A 108 -31.15 -9.30 6.20
CA ASP A 108 -31.58 -9.47 7.59
C ASP A 108 -31.08 -8.31 8.48
N ALA A 109 -30.26 -7.42 7.96
CA ALA A 109 -29.72 -6.29 8.72
C ALA A 109 -30.82 -5.27 9.07
N LYS A 110 -30.73 -4.68 10.27
CA LYS A 110 -31.62 -3.59 10.69
C LYS A 110 -31.26 -2.27 10.01
N LYS A 111 -29.97 -2.08 9.70
CA LYS A 111 -29.45 -0.85 9.13
C LYS A 111 -28.37 -1.17 8.09
N ILE A 112 -28.39 -0.45 6.98
CA ILE A 112 -27.40 -0.54 5.91
C ILE A 112 -26.84 0.84 5.63
N TYR A 113 -25.53 0.93 5.54
CA TYR A 113 -24.81 2.10 5.07
C TYR A 113 -24.37 1.90 3.61
N VAL A 114 -24.67 2.86 2.77
CA VAL A 114 -24.18 2.92 1.39
C VAL A 114 -23.32 4.17 1.24
N VAL A 115 -22.06 3.98 0.87
CA VAL A 115 -21.08 5.07 0.73
C VAL A 115 -20.56 5.07 -0.70
N ASP A 116 -20.95 6.07 -1.47
CA ASP A 116 -20.43 6.34 -2.80
C ASP A 116 -19.19 7.22 -2.70
N THR A 117 -18.09 6.80 -3.33
CA THR A 117 -16.77 7.43 -3.24
C THR A 117 -16.07 7.41 -4.59
N PHE A 118 -14.89 8.04 -4.66
CA PHE A 118 -13.98 7.85 -5.78
C PHE A 118 -12.67 7.19 -5.31
N CYS A 119 -12.14 6.28 -6.11
CA CYS A 119 -10.78 5.78 -6.01
C CYS A 119 -9.95 6.41 -7.13
N GLY A 120 -9.06 7.34 -6.76
CA GLY A 120 -8.28 8.19 -7.67
C GLY A 120 -8.73 9.64 -7.70
N THR A 121 -7.76 10.55 -7.60
CA THR A 121 -8.02 12.01 -7.61
C THR A 121 -8.25 12.55 -9.02
N ASN A 122 -7.69 11.89 -10.05
CA ASN A 122 -7.85 12.33 -11.43
C ASN A 122 -9.21 11.92 -11.97
N THR A 123 -10.01 12.89 -12.39
CA THR A 123 -11.39 12.70 -12.89
C THR A 123 -11.49 11.76 -14.09
N ASP A 124 -10.45 11.72 -14.95
CA ASP A 124 -10.48 10.94 -16.20
C ASP A 124 -10.17 9.45 -15.97
N THR A 125 -9.57 9.11 -14.83
CA THR A 125 -9.06 7.76 -14.57
C THR A 125 -9.59 7.15 -13.26
N ARG A 126 -10.24 7.95 -12.40
CA ARG A 126 -10.82 7.48 -11.14
C ARG A 126 -11.94 6.47 -11.36
N LEU A 127 -12.10 5.56 -10.42
CA LEU A 127 -13.26 4.67 -10.34
C LEU A 127 -14.31 5.26 -9.38
N LYS A 128 -15.58 5.21 -9.79
CA LYS A 128 -16.73 5.39 -8.89
C LYS A 128 -16.92 4.09 -8.13
N VAL A 129 -16.73 4.13 -6.82
CA VAL A 129 -16.81 2.93 -5.98
C VAL A 129 -17.94 3.08 -4.97
N ARG A 130 -18.85 2.12 -4.96
CA ARG A 130 -19.93 2.01 -3.98
C ARG A 130 -19.58 0.98 -2.94
N PHE A 131 -19.60 1.37 -1.68
CA PHE A 131 -19.48 0.47 -0.54
C PHE A 131 -20.86 0.23 0.08
N ILE A 132 -21.18 -1.04 0.36
CA ILE A 132 -22.39 -1.47 1.01
C ILE A 132 -21.97 -2.25 2.25
N VAL A 133 -22.25 -1.70 3.43
CA VAL A 133 -21.82 -2.27 4.71
C VAL A 133 -22.94 -2.17 5.75
N GLU A 134 -22.96 -3.07 6.73
CA GLU A 134 -23.91 -3.05 7.84
C GLU A 134 -23.37 -2.24 9.03
N VAL A 135 -22.05 -2.11 9.16
CA VAL A 135 -21.38 -1.58 10.35
C VAL A 135 -20.96 -0.12 10.15
N ALA A 136 -21.33 0.76 11.09
CA ALA A 136 -21.10 2.19 11.01
C ALA A 136 -19.62 2.55 10.86
N TRP A 137 -18.73 1.96 11.67
CA TRP A 137 -17.31 2.25 11.58
C TRP A 137 -16.64 1.74 10.30
N GLN A 138 -17.22 0.73 9.63
CA GLN A 138 -16.75 0.34 8.29
C GLN A 138 -17.13 1.39 7.24
N ALA A 139 -18.30 2.00 7.37
CA ALA A 139 -18.68 3.17 6.56
C ALA A 139 -17.75 4.37 6.85
N HIS A 140 -17.39 4.60 8.13
CA HIS A 140 -16.41 5.61 8.52
C HIS A 140 -15.03 5.33 7.91
N PHE A 141 -14.54 4.09 8.00
CA PHE A 141 -13.27 3.69 7.41
C PHE A 141 -13.20 4.03 5.92
N VAL A 142 -14.20 3.64 5.12
CA VAL A 142 -14.21 3.93 3.68
C VAL A 142 -14.40 5.42 3.39
N THR A 143 -15.12 6.16 4.24
CA THR A 143 -15.23 7.61 4.17
C THR A 143 -13.88 8.30 4.41
N ASN A 144 -13.04 7.78 5.33
CA ASN A 144 -11.68 8.25 5.53
C ASN A 144 -10.80 7.93 4.34
N MET A 145 -10.82 6.66 3.90
CA MET A 145 -9.82 6.16 2.97
C MET A 145 -10.05 6.53 1.52
N PHE A 146 -11.30 6.73 1.09
CA PHE A 146 -11.60 7.06 -0.30
C PHE A 146 -11.93 8.55 -0.47
N ILE A 147 -11.85 9.02 -1.72
CA ILE A 147 -12.13 10.42 -2.03
C ILE A 147 -13.63 10.65 -1.90
N ARG A 148 -13.97 11.56 -1.04
CA ARG A 148 -15.35 11.95 -0.76
C ARG A 148 -15.89 12.83 -1.89
N PRO A 149 -16.97 12.43 -2.58
CA PRO A 149 -17.59 13.25 -3.57
C PRO A 149 -18.18 14.53 -2.95
N SER A 150 -18.11 15.63 -3.69
CA SER A 150 -18.85 16.83 -3.37
C SER A 150 -20.37 16.58 -3.50
N HIS A 151 -21.19 17.49 -2.95
CA HIS A 151 -22.63 17.39 -3.05
C HIS A 151 -23.10 17.31 -4.52
N TYR A 152 -22.51 18.12 -5.39
CA TYR A 152 -22.80 18.11 -6.84
C TYR A 152 -22.43 16.77 -7.49
N GLU A 153 -21.27 16.20 -7.14
CA GLU A 153 -20.85 14.91 -7.68
C GLU A 153 -21.76 13.77 -7.20
N LEU A 154 -22.22 13.80 -5.95
CA LEU A 154 -23.20 12.83 -5.45
C LEU A 154 -24.55 12.94 -6.16
N GLU A 155 -24.98 14.16 -6.54
CA GLU A 155 -26.21 14.34 -7.35
C GLU A 155 -26.10 13.73 -8.75
N ASN A 156 -24.89 13.75 -9.30
CA ASN A 156 -24.60 13.27 -10.66
C ASN A 156 -23.79 11.97 -10.66
N TYR A 157 -23.74 11.25 -9.55
CA TYR A 157 -22.86 10.08 -9.40
C TYR A 157 -23.14 8.98 -10.43
N GLY A 158 -24.40 8.72 -10.71
CA GLY A 158 -24.80 7.68 -11.66
C GLY A 158 -24.59 6.26 -11.11
N GLU A 159 -24.31 5.32 -12.00
CA GLU A 159 -23.97 3.95 -11.63
C GLU A 159 -22.50 3.89 -11.18
N PRO A 160 -22.15 3.07 -10.16
CA PRO A 160 -20.77 2.84 -9.78
C PRO A 160 -20.01 2.06 -10.86
N ASP A 161 -18.71 2.32 -10.97
CA ASP A 161 -17.82 1.53 -11.82
C ASP A 161 -17.43 0.21 -11.14
N PHE A 162 -17.47 0.19 -9.81
CA PHE A 162 -17.18 -0.99 -8.99
C PHE A 162 -17.99 -0.94 -7.69
N THR A 163 -18.45 -2.11 -7.21
CA THR A 163 -19.20 -2.22 -5.94
C THR A 163 -18.46 -3.14 -4.98
N VAL A 164 -18.40 -2.77 -3.71
CA VAL A 164 -17.86 -3.56 -2.60
C VAL A 164 -18.97 -3.85 -1.62
N ILE A 165 -19.24 -5.14 -1.38
CA ILE A 165 -20.26 -5.58 -0.41
C ILE A 165 -19.53 -6.28 0.72
N ASN A 166 -19.64 -5.76 1.94
CA ASN A 166 -18.98 -6.31 3.11
C ASN A 166 -20.00 -6.96 4.07
N GLY A 167 -19.94 -8.30 4.14
CA GLY A 167 -20.70 -9.14 5.06
C GLY A 167 -19.79 -9.71 6.16
N SER A 168 -19.11 -8.85 6.93
CA SER A 168 -18.14 -9.25 7.95
C SER A 168 -18.69 -10.20 9.03
N LYS A 169 -20.01 -10.25 9.21
CA LYS A 169 -20.66 -11.11 10.20
C LYS A 169 -20.92 -12.54 9.68
N THR A 170 -20.75 -12.81 8.39
CA THR A 170 -21.03 -14.12 7.80
C THR A 170 -19.76 -14.81 7.34
N THR A 171 -19.69 -16.11 7.51
CA THR A 171 -18.61 -16.98 7.03
C THR A 171 -19.18 -18.01 6.05
N ASN A 172 -18.32 -18.66 5.29
CA ASN A 172 -18.70 -19.70 4.35
C ASN A 172 -18.65 -21.07 5.03
N PRO A 173 -19.80 -21.73 5.31
CA PRO A 173 -19.81 -23.04 5.94
C PRO A 173 -19.29 -24.18 5.03
N ASN A 174 -19.27 -23.96 3.72
CA ASN A 174 -18.91 -24.97 2.71
C ASN A 174 -17.45 -24.82 2.23
N TRP A 175 -16.62 -24.04 2.93
CA TRP A 175 -15.27 -23.72 2.48
C TRP A 175 -14.39 -24.98 2.23
N VAL A 176 -14.55 -26.03 3.04
CA VAL A 176 -13.79 -27.28 2.88
C VAL A 176 -14.19 -28.00 1.59
N GLU A 177 -15.50 -28.11 1.31
CA GLU A 177 -16.02 -28.75 0.10
C GLU A 177 -15.69 -27.96 -1.16
N GLN A 178 -15.55 -26.64 -1.03
CA GLN A 178 -15.17 -25.74 -2.11
C GLN A 178 -13.65 -25.54 -2.24
N GLU A 179 -12.85 -26.27 -1.47
CA GLU A 179 -11.37 -26.23 -1.48
C GLU A 179 -10.81 -24.82 -1.22
N LEU A 180 -11.52 -23.99 -0.43
CA LEU A 180 -11.04 -22.68 -0.01
C LEU A 180 -10.10 -22.82 1.19
N HIS A 181 -9.30 -21.79 1.45
CA HIS A 181 -8.29 -21.81 2.52
C HIS A 181 -8.93 -21.78 3.91
N SER A 182 -10.01 -21.04 4.09
CA SER A 182 -10.76 -20.93 5.33
C SER A 182 -12.22 -20.55 5.09
N GLU A 183 -12.98 -20.44 6.17
CA GLU A 183 -14.38 -19.98 6.12
C GLU A 183 -14.53 -18.50 5.74
N ASN A 184 -13.42 -17.71 5.81
CA ASN A 184 -13.42 -16.32 5.40
C ASN A 184 -13.14 -16.20 3.92
N PHE A 185 -13.59 -15.12 3.31
CA PHE A 185 -13.38 -14.89 1.90
C PHE A 185 -13.34 -13.41 1.53
N VAL A 186 -12.47 -13.09 0.61
CA VAL A 186 -12.38 -11.79 -0.10
C VAL A 186 -12.35 -12.13 -1.59
N MET A 187 -13.47 -12.00 -2.26
CA MET A 187 -13.61 -12.47 -3.64
C MET A 187 -13.93 -11.33 -4.60
N PHE A 188 -13.35 -11.42 -5.80
CA PHE A 188 -13.54 -10.45 -6.86
C PHE A 188 -14.15 -11.11 -8.09
N ASN A 189 -15.19 -10.50 -8.64
CA ASN A 189 -15.72 -10.80 -9.95
C ASN A 189 -15.58 -9.55 -10.84
N LEU A 190 -14.63 -9.58 -11.77
CA LEU A 190 -14.32 -8.41 -12.61
C LEU A 190 -15.37 -8.21 -13.71
N THR A 191 -16.04 -9.27 -14.13
CA THR A 191 -17.16 -9.20 -15.08
C THR A 191 -18.37 -8.52 -14.46
N GLU A 192 -18.71 -8.84 -13.21
CA GLU A 192 -19.76 -8.18 -12.44
C GLU A 192 -19.31 -6.86 -11.81
N LYS A 193 -18.00 -6.55 -11.83
CA LYS A 193 -17.38 -5.39 -11.16
C LYS A 193 -17.72 -5.34 -9.67
N LEU A 194 -17.53 -6.47 -9.02
CA LEU A 194 -17.98 -6.70 -7.66
C LEU A 194 -16.86 -7.32 -6.80
N GLN A 195 -16.69 -6.79 -5.59
CA GLN A 195 -15.95 -7.42 -4.50
C GLN A 195 -16.94 -7.80 -3.40
N ILE A 196 -16.82 -9.03 -2.89
CA ILE A 196 -17.53 -9.49 -1.70
C ILE A 196 -16.54 -9.86 -0.60
N ILE A 197 -16.88 -9.53 0.63
CA ILE A 197 -16.05 -9.81 1.81
C ILE A 197 -16.95 -10.52 2.84
N GLY A 198 -16.45 -11.63 3.42
CA GLY A 198 -17.14 -12.35 4.49
C GLY A 198 -16.15 -12.81 5.56
N GLY A 199 -16.60 -12.82 6.82
CA GLY A 199 -15.88 -13.38 7.97
C GLY A 199 -14.75 -12.53 8.55
N THR A 200 -14.32 -11.49 7.89
CA THR A 200 -13.30 -10.55 8.39
C THR A 200 -13.89 -9.15 8.61
N TRP A 201 -13.51 -8.53 9.72
CA TRP A 201 -13.91 -7.16 10.05
C TRP A 201 -12.85 -6.12 9.67
N TYR A 202 -11.63 -6.55 9.32
CA TYR A 202 -10.51 -5.68 9.05
C TYR A 202 -10.76 -4.73 7.86
N GLY A 203 -10.76 -3.42 8.14
CA GLY A 203 -11.07 -2.39 7.14
C GLY A 203 -10.14 -2.39 5.93
N GLY A 204 -8.89 -2.79 6.14
CA GLY A 204 -7.88 -2.87 5.08
C GLY A 204 -8.21 -3.79 3.91
N GLU A 205 -9.16 -4.73 4.03
CA GLU A 205 -9.60 -5.56 2.89
C GLU A 205 -10.37 -4.73 1.85
N MET A 206 -11.20 -3.78 2.29
CA MET A 206 -11.91 -2.86 1.39
C MET A 206 -10.93 -1.91 0.68
N LYS A 207 -9.97 -1.33 1.44
CA LYS A 207 -8.95 -0.44 0.92
C LYS A 207 -8.08 -1.13 -0.14
N LYS A 208 -7.42 -2.22 0.25
CA LYS A 208 -6.46 -2.93 -0.60
C LYS A 208 -7.13 -3.71 -1.74
N GLY A 209 -8.40 -4.03 -1.59
CA GLY A 209 -9.21 -4.56 -2.68
C GLY A 209 -9.29 -3.58 -3.85
N MET A 210 -9.59 -2.32 -3.57
CA MET A 210 -9.67 -1.30 -4.61
C MET A 210 -8.29 -0.94 -5.17
N PHE A 211 -7.23 -0.94 -4.35
CA PHE A 211 -5.87 -0.83 -4.87
C PHE A 211 -5.53 -1.94 -5.87
N ALA A 212 -5.92 -3.18 -5.58
CA ALA A 212 -5.72 -4.28 -6.53
C ALA A 212 -6.52 -4.09 -7.83
N MET A 213 -7.72 -3.46 -7.76
CA MET A 213 -8.50 -3.13 -8.97
C MET A 213 -7.84 -1.99 -9.77
N MET A 214 -7.30 -0.97 -9.12
CA MET A 214 -6.49 0.06 -9.81
C MET A 214 -5.25 -0.56 -10.47
N ASN A 215 -4.59 -1.51 -9.80
CA ASN A 215 -3.48 -2.30 -10.34
C ASN A 215 -3.89 -3.20 -11.52
N TYR A 216 -5.16 -3.51 -11.68
CA TYR A 216 -5.68 -4.20 -12.85
C TYR A 216 -5.98 -3.23 -14.00
N TYR A 217 -6.80 -2.22 -13.73
CA TYR A 217 -7.35 -1.38 -14.80
C TYR A 217 -6.35 -0.37 -15.38
N LEU A 218 -5.50 0.25 -14.57
CA LEU A 218 -4.62 1.33 -15.04
C LEU A 218 -3.47 0.83 -15.92
N PRO A 219 -2.73 -0.23 -15.57
CA PRO A 219 -1.64 -0.71 -16.45
C PRO A 219 -2.15 -1.23 -17.79
N LEU A 220 -3.35 -1.81 -17.85
CA LEU A 220 -3.99 -2.21 -19.12
C LEU A 220 -4.33 -1.00 -20.02
N LYS A 221 -4.41 0.21 -19.45
CA LYS A 221 -4.58 1.48 -20.17
C LYS A 221 -3.24 2.21 -20.40
N GLY A 222 -2.10 1.58 -20.10
CA GLY A 222 -0.77 2.15 -20.26
C GLY A 222 -0.37 3.17 -19.19
N MET A 223 -1.07 3.20 -18.04
CA MET A 223 -0.77 4.09 -16.90
C MET A 223 -0.02 3.33 -15.83
N ALA A 224 0.93 3.98 -15.15
CA ALA A 224 1.59 3.36 -14.01
C ALA A 224 0.66 3.36 -12.78
N SER A 225 0.56 2.20 -12.13
CA SER A 225 -0.09 2.03 -10.83
C SER A 225 0.97 1.59 -9.82
N MET A 226 1.06 2.27 -8.68
CA MET A 226 2.25 2.26 -7.84
C MET A 226 1.90 2.17 -6.35
N HIS A 227 2.59 1.25 -5.66
CA HIS A 227 2.61 1.18 -4.20
C HIS A 227 3.77 2.05 -3.69
N CYS A 228 3.53 3.32 -3.58
CA CYS A 228 4.53 4.30 -3.18
C CYS A 228 3.87 5.47 -2.43
N SER A 229 4.63 6.19 -1.63
CA SER A 229 4.27 7.53 -1.19
C SER A 229 4.80 8.57 -2.18
N ALA A 230 4.17 9.76 -2.19
CA ALA A 230 4.52 10.84 -3.10
C ALA A 230 4.45 12.19 -2.40
N ASN A 231 5.40 13.07 -2.70
CA ASN A 231 5.39 14.46 -2.28
C ASN A 231 5.83 15.40 -3.40
N VAL A 232 5.60 16.68 -3.21
CA VAL A 232 5.98 17.72 -4.17
C VAL A 232 6.59 18.91 -3.45
N GLY A 233 7.65 19.47 -4.01
CA GLY A 233 8.29 20.69 -3.54
C GLY A 233 7.55 21.95 -3.98
N GLU A 234 8.00 23.11 -3.49
CA GLU A 234 7.42 24.42 -3.83
C GLU A 234 7.56 24.76 -5.33
N GLU A 235 8.58 24.22 -5.99
CA GLU A 235 8.84 24.42 -7.42
C GLU A 235 8.09 23.41 -8.31
N GLY A 236 7.27 22.53 -7.71
CA GLY A 236 6.48 21.54 -8.45
C GLY A 236 7.22 20.24 -8.74
N ASP A 237 8.41 20.05 -8.22
CA ASP A 237 9.22 18.84 -8.35
C ASP A 237 8.63 17.69 -7.54
N VAL A 238 8.19 16.64 -8.21
CA VAL A 238 7.56 15.47 -7.60
C VAL A 238 8.57 14.37 -7.34
N ALA A 239 8.54 13.80 -6.13
CA ALA A 239 9.31 12.63 -5.74
C ALA A 239 8.41 11.47 -5.34
N LEU A 240 8.74 10.26 -5.79
CA LEU A 240 8.07 9.00 -5.45
C LEU A 240 8.99 8.15 -4.58
N PHE A 241 8.43 7.58 -3.52
CA PHE A 241 9.14 6.72 -2.58
C PHE A 241 8.49 5.35 -2.55
N PHE A 242 9.15 4.36 -3.14
CA PHE A 242 8.75 2.96 -3.07
C PHE A 242 9.45 2.29 -1.89
N GLY A 243 8.80 1.35 -1.27
CA GLY A 243 9.40 0.59 -0.17
C GLY A 243 8.38 -0.26 0.57
N LEU A 244 8.85 -1.33 1.16
CA LEU A 244 8.05 -2.22 1.99
C LEU A 244 7.91 -1.66 3.42
N SER A 245 7.12 -2.33 4.26
CA SER A 245 6.97 -1.95 5.67
C SER A 245 8.33 -1.90 6.36
N GLY A 246 8.58 -0.87 7.17
CA GLY A 246 9.82 -0.70 7.94
C GLY A 246 10.99 -0.06 7.18
N THR A 247 10.87 0.21 5.87
CA THR A 247 11.91 0.89 5.09
C THR A 247 11.93 2.41 5.26
N GLY A 248 10.93 2.99 5.92
CA GLY A 248 10.86 4.43 6.17
C GLY A 248 10.06 5.23 5.14
N LYS A 249 9.25 4.56 4.28
CA LYS A 249 8.45 5.21 3.23
C LYS A 249 7.67 6.42 3.74
N THR A 250 6.82 6.25 4.76
CA THR A 250 6.01 7.33 5.34
C THR A 250 6.86 8.42 6.00
N THR A 251 7.87 8.03 6.79
CA THR A 251 8.76 8.96 7.50
C THR A 251 9.58 9.84 6.55
N LEU A 252 10.03 9.30 5.42
CA LEU A 252 10.87 10.02 4.46
C LEU A 252 10.06 10.86 3.47
N SER A 253 8.82 10.45 3.15
CA SER A 253 7.93 11.26 2.31
C SER A 253 7.26 12.40 3.07
N ALA A 254 7.15 12.31 4.41
CA ALA A 254 6.66 13.38 5.29
C ALA A 254 7.79 14.37 5.63
N ASP A 255 8.28 15.10 4.63
CA ASP A 255 9.28 16.13 4.79
C ASP A 255 8.59 17.48 5.12
N PRO A 256 8.99 18.19 6.20
CA PRO A 256 8.42 19.49 6.54
C PRO A 256 8.65 20.58 5.47
N LYS A 257 9.57 20.39 4.53
CA LYS A 257 9.84 21.30 3.40
C LYS A 257 8.94 21.03 2.19
N ARG A 258 8.22 19.90 2.14
CA ARG A 258 7.48 19.43 0.97
C ARG A 258 6.00 19.20 1.31
N TYR A 259 5.15 19.11 0.31
CA TYR A 259 3.71 18.86 0.46
C TYR A 259 3.40 17.41 0.11
N LEU A 260 2.71 16.71 0.98
CA LEU A 260 2.28 15.32 0.77
C LEU A 260 1.21 15.27 -0.33
N ILE A 261 1.40 14.42 -1.33
CA ILE A 261 0.36 14.04 -2.30
C ILE A 261 -0.43 12.87 -1.75
N GLY A 262 0.27 11.86 -1.21
CA GLY A 262 -0.29 10.70 -0.52
C GLY A 262 0.81 9.80 0.05
N ASP A 263 0.44 8.91 0.97
CA ASP A 263 1.40 8.12 1.75
C ASP A 263 1.58 6.67 1.26
N ASP A 264 0.69 6.15 0.34
CA ASP A 264 0.69 4.71 0.05
C ASP A 264 0.38 4.30 -1.40
N GLU A 265 -0.63 4.89 -2.07
CA GLU A 265 -1.17 4.38 -3.35
C GLU A 265 -1.34 5.49 -4.38
N HIS A 266 -0.64 5.38 -5.52
CA HIS A 266 -0.63 6.42 -6.55
C HIS A 266 -0.74 5.86 -7.96
N GLY A 267 -1.28 6.68 -8.86
CA GLY A 267 -1.19 6.51 -10.30
C GLY A 267 -0.30 7.57 -10.94
N TRP A 268 0.24 7.25 -12.11
CA TRP A 268 0.94 8.21 -12.95
C TRP A 268 0.44 8.08 -14.39
N ASP A 269 -0.31 9.06 -14.82
CA ASP A 269 -0.88 9.15 -16.17
C ASP A 269 -0.21 10.26 -17.00
N ASN A 270 -0.84 10.69 -18.07
CA ASN A 270 -0.31 11.73 -18.95
C ASN A 270 -0.42 13.16 -18.35
N ASN A 271 -1.11 13.32 -17.24
CA ASN A 271 -1.28 14.62 -16.55
C ASN A 271 -0.40 14.72 -15.30
N GLY A 272 0.24 13.63 -14.87
CA GLY A 272 1.11 13.60 -13.71
C GLY A 272 0.74 12.51 -12.69
N VAL A 273 1.25 12.67 -11.48
CA VAL A 273 1.05 11.76 -10.34
C VAL A 273 -0.22 12.15 -9.59
N PHE A 274 -1.01 11.16 -9.21
CA PHE A 274 -2.24 11.35 -8.46
C PHE A 274 -2.47 10.25 -7.42
N ASN A 275 -3.01 10.64 -6.26
CA ASN A 275 -3.34 9.74 -5.17
C ASN A 275 -4.66 8.99 -5.46
N TYR A 276 -4.75 7.71 -5.06
CA TYR A 276 -6.00 6.96 -5.11
C TYR A 276 -6.91 7.26 -3.93
N GLU A 277 -6.34 7.76 -2.84
CA GLU A 277 -6.96 7.83 -1.53
C GLU A 277 -7.40 9.24 -1.15
N GLY A 278 -8.40 9.33 -0.28
CA GLY A 278 -8.87 10.55 0.35
C GLY A 278 -8.36 10.74 1.78
N GLY A 279 -7.55 9.82 2.29
CA GLY A 279 -7.00 9.79 3.63
C GLY A 279 -5.72 8.98 3.73
N CYS A 280 -5.27 8.78 4.96
CA CYS A 280 -4.08 7.99 5.29
C CYS A 280 -4.44 6.83 6.22
N TYR A 281 -3.67 5.73 6.12
CA TYR A 281 -3.85 4.54 6.95
C TYR A 281 -2.52 4.10 7.56
N ALA A 282 -2.23 4.61 8.74
CA ALA A 282 -0.94 4.46 9.39
C ALA A 282 -0.92 3.35 10.45
N LYS A 283 0.24 2.71 10.64
CA LYS A 283 0.52 1.84 11.78
C LYS A 283 0.83 2.73 13.00
N VAL A 284 0.29 2.37 14.17
CA VAL A 284 0.40 3.21 15.38
C VAL A 284 1.01 2.48 16.60
N ILE A 285 1.50 1.25 16.43
CA ILE A 285 2.31 0.63 17.49
C ILE A 285 3.58 1.46 17.71
N ASP A 286 3.94 1.69 18.96
CA ASP A 286 5.07 2.55 19.40
C ASP A 286 5.03 3.99 18.87
N LEU A 287 3.83 4.49 18.49
CA LEU A 287 3.64 5.85 18.02
C LEU A 287 3.95 6.85 19.14
N SER A 288 4.76 7.86 18.85
CA SER A 288 4.99 9.00 19.73
C SER A 288 5.02 10.30 18.96
N ALA A 289 4.73 11.41 19.67
CA ALA A 289 4.75 12.75 19.09
C ALA A 289 6.14 13.18 18.60
N GLU A 290 7.21 12.60 19.14
CA GLU A 290 8.59 12.89 18.75
C GLU A 290 8.99 12.16 17.47
N LYS A 291 8.55 10.90 17.32
CA LYS A 291 8.92 10.05 16.18
C LYS A 291 8.11 10.38 14.92
N GLU A 292 6.77 10.46 15.08
CA GLU A 292 5.82 10.64 13.99
C GLU A 292 4.80 11.75 14.35
N PRO A 293 5.25 13.03 14.40
CA PRO A 293 4.44 14.13 14.91
C PRO A 293 3.18 14.40 14.07
N ASP A 294 3.21 14.16 12.77
CA ASP A 294 2.07 14.39 11.89
C ASP A 294 0.98 13.35 12.08
N ILE A 295 1.34 12.07 12.17
CA ILE A 295 0.39 10.98 12.46
C ILE A 295 -0.22 11.19 13.86
N PHE A 296 0.64 11.49 14.85
CA PHE A 296 0.18 11.71 16.22
C PHE A 296 -0.87 12.84 16.31
N ARG A 297 -0.62 13.98 15.64
CA ARG A 297 -1.56 15.11 15.60
C ARG A 297 -2.80 14.85 14.73
N ALA A 298 -2.74 13.90 13.80
CA ALA A 298 -3.88 13.53 12.97
C ALA A 298 -4.90 12.67 13.72
N ILE A 299 -4.54 12.07 14.87
CA ILE A 299 -5.45 11.29 15.72
C ILE A 299 -6.30 12.24 16.56
N LYS A 300 -7.42 12.64 16.00
CA LYS A 300 -8.42 13.55 16.58
C LYS A 300 -9.80 13.16 16.07
N ARG A 301 -10.82 13.98 16.36
CA ARG A 301 -12.18 13.78 15.80
C ARG A 301 -12.11 13.43 14.31
N ASP A 302 -12.92 12.47 13.87
CA ASP A 302 -13.00 11.88 12.54
C ASP A 302 -11.84 10.91 12.20
N ALA A 303 -10.91 10.64 13.11
CA ALA A 303 -9.97 9.54 12.98
C ALA A 303 -10.57 8.26 13.59
N LEU A 304 -10.27 7.12 12.97
CA LEU A 304 -10.72 5.79 13.39
C LEU A 304 -9.49 4.91 13.69
N LEU A 305 -9.36 4.48 14.93
CA LEU A 305 -8.34 3.56 15.40
C LEU A 305 -8.84 2.11 15.29
N GLU A 306 -7.98 1.19 14.87
CA GLU A 306 -8.27 -0.23 14.81
C GLU A 306 -7.30 -1.00 15.72
N ASN A 307 -7.85 -1.78 16.65
CA ASN A 307 -7.13 -2.69 17.56
C ASN A 307 -6.15 -2.00 18.52
N VAL A 308 -6.31 -0.71 18.77
CA VAL A 308 -5.55 0.02 19.78
C VAL A 308 -6.19 -0.24 21.15
N VAL A 309 -5.37 -0.55 22.14
CA VAL A 309 -5.87 -0.72 23.52
C VAL A 309 -6.20 0.66 24.09
N VAL A 310 -7.43 0.80 24.59
CA VAL A 310 -7.91 2.03 25.23
C VAL A 310 -8.24 1.72 26.69
N LYS A 311 -7.73 2.56 27.62
CA LYS A 311 -8.02 2.46 29.06
C LYS A 311 -8.50 3.81 29.55
N ASP A 312 -9.73 3.88 30.03
CA ASP A 312 -10.35 5.14 30.51
C ASP A 312 -10.27 6.30 29.48
N GLY A 313 -10.47 5.97 28.19
CA GLY A 313 -10.38 6.91 27.08
C GLY A 313 -8.96 7.22 26.57
N VAL A 314 -7.92 6.73 27.24
CA VAL A 314 -6.52 6.94 26.86
C VAL A 314 -6.02 5.79 25.99
N CYS A 315 -5.47 6.11 24.82
CA CYS A 315 -4.86 5.14 23.91
C CYS A 315 -3.47 4.72 24.41
N ASP A 316 -3.24 3.41 24.51
CA ASP A 316 -1.93 2.85 24.78
C ASP A 316 -1.30 2.31 23.49
N TYR A 317 -0.50 3.15 22.83
CA TYR A 317 0.18 2.77 21.58
C TYR A 317 1.33 1.79 21.77
N THR A 318 1.75 1.53 23.02
CA THR A 318 2.82 0.55 23.30
C THR A 318 2.28 -0.84 23.58
N ASP A 319 0.97 -0.96 23.79
CA ASP A 319 0.31 -2.23 24.11
C ASP A 319 -0.03 -3.02 22.82
N GLY A 320 0.83 -4.01 22.51
CA GLY A 320 0.62 -4.94 21.39
C GLY A 320 -0.16 -6.21 21.78
N SER A 321 -0.86 -6.24 22.93
CA SER A 321 -1.54 -7.45 23.43
C SER A 321 -2.67 -7.96 22.52
N ILE A 322 -3.34 -7.06 21.78
CA ILE A 322 -4.30 -7.44 20.74
C ILE A 322 -3.56 -7.81 19.46
N THR A 323 -2.68 -6.93 19.01
CA THR A 323 -1.85 -7.09 17.81
C THR A 323 -0.77 -6.00 17.74
N GLU A 324 0.36 -6.31 17.12
CA GLU A 324 1.33 -5.28 16.72
C GLU A 324 0.89 -4.50 15.46
N ASN A 325 -0.18 -4.93 14.78
CA ASN A 325 -0.73 -4.27 13.61
C ASN A 325 -1.86 -3.29 13.96
N THR A 326 -1.67 -2.52 15.03
CA THR A 326 -2.57 -1.43 15.38
C THR A 326 -2.55 -0.35 14.30
N ARG A 327 -3.72 0.19 13.94
CA ARG A 327 -3.87 1.13 12.82
C ARG A 327 -4.70 2.35 13.21
N VAL A 328 -4.52 3.41 12.41
CA VAL A 328 -5.42 4.55 12.38
C VAL A 328 -5.72 4.94 10.93
N SER A 329 -6.97 5.17 10.60
CA SER A 329 -7.38 5.88 9.38
C SER A 329 -7.84 7.29 9.72
N TYR A 330 -7.48 8.25 8.88
CA TYR A 330 -7.92 9.65 9.01
C TYR A 330 -7.97 10.33 7.64
N PRO A 331 -8.84 11.34 7.47
CA PRO A 331 -8.89 12.10 6.22
C PRO A 331 -7.59 12.89 6.00
N ILE A 332 -7.15 12.98 4.75
CA ILE A 332 -5.83 13.56 4.42
C ILE A 332 -5.64 14.99 4.90
N TYR A 333 -6.72 15.77 5.04
CA TYR A 333 -6.67 17.15 5.55
C TYR A 333 -6.38 17.26 7.06
N HIS A 334 -6.23 16.12 7.76
CA HIS A 334 -5.66 16.12 9.12
C HIS A 334 -4.16 16.39 9.12
N ILE A 335 -3.47 16.18 8.00
CA ILE A 335 -2.07 16.54 7.78
C ILE A 335 -2.00 18.00 7.31
N ASN A 336 -1.06 18.77 7.88
CA ASN A 336 -0.97 20.20 7.63
C ASN A 336 -0.41 20.55 6.24
N LYS A 337 0.66 19.86 5.80
CA LYS A 337 1.30 20.10 4.50
C LYS A 337 0.87 19.04 3.49
N ILE A 338 -0.21 19.34 2.77
CA ILE A 338 -0.78 18.48 1.74
C ILE A 338 -1.07 19.26 0.47
N VAL A 339 -1.15 18.57 -0.64
CA VAL A 339 -1.68 19.09 -1.92
C VAL A 339 -3.16 18.78 -2.01
N LEU A 340 -3.98 19.75 -2.33
CA LEU A 340 -5.40 19.57 -2.60
C LEU A 340 -5.78 20.16 -3.96
N PRO A 341 -6.42 19.36 -4.85
CA PRO A 341 -6.63 17.91 -4.75
C PRO A 341 -5.29 17.16 -4.81
N SER A 342 -5.24 15.96 -4.23
CA SER A 342 -4.02 15.15 -4.05
C SER A 342 -3.44 14.65 -5.38
N LYS A 343 -2.92 15.57 -6.20
CA LYS A 343 -2.26 15.33 -7.49
C LYS A 343 -1.25 16.44 -7.79
N ALA A 344 -0.25 16.12 -8.59
CA ALA A 344 0.79 17.07 -9.01
C ALA A 344 1.26 16.76 -10.44
N GLY A 345 2.29 17.44 -10.91
CA GLY A 345 2.94 17.18 -12.18
C GLY A 345 3.62 15.82 -12.25
N HIS A 346 4.45 15.64 -13.26
CA HIS A 346 5.20 14.39 -13.45
C HIS A 346 6.32 14.26 -12.43
N ALA A 347 6.60 13.01 -12.03
CA ALA A 347 7.71 12.73 -11.13
C ALA A 347 9.06 12.98 -11.81
N SER A 348 9.98 13.59 -11.07
CA SER A 348 11.38 13.80 -11.48
C SER A 348 12.36 12.90 -10.73
N LYS A 349 11.99 12.41 -9.54
CA LYS A 349 12.82 11.58 -8.68
C LYS A 349 12.04 10.34 -8.23
N ILE A 350 12.67 9.18 -8.40
CA ILE A 350 12.15 7.87 -8.01
C ILE A 350 13.11 7.26 -6.98
N VAL A 351 12.66 7.04 -5.77
CA VAL A 351 13.46 6.50 -4.68
C VAL A 351 12.96 5.11 -4.30
N TYR A 352 13.78 4.10 -4.48
CA TYR A 352 13.53 2.75 -4.00
C TYR A 352 14.17 2.61 -2.61
N LEU A 353 13.33 2.45 -1.59
CA LEU A 353 13.78 2.27 -0.20
C LEU A 353 13.96 0.78 0.10
N SER A 354 15.11 0.44 0.59
CA SER A 354 15.45 -0.88 1.12
C SER A 354 15.93 -0.77 2.56
N ALA A 355 15.72 -1.78 3.36
CA ALA A 355 16.33 -1.91 4.69
C ALA A 355 17.19 -3.19 4.67
N ASP A 356 18.43 -3.08 4.20
CA ASP A 356 19.37 -4.19 4.18
C ASP A 356 19.88 -4.47 5.59
N ALA A 357 19.66 -5.69 6.10
CA ALA A 357 20.12 -6.12 7.42
C ALA A 357 21.53 -6.73 7.42
N PHE A 358 22.13 -6.91 6.23
CA PHE A 358 23.40 -7.62 6.07
C PHE A 358 24.60 -6.69 5.95
N GLY A 359 24.34 -5.38 5.79
CA GLY A 359 25.38 -4.35 5.64
C GLY A 359 26.07 -4.36 4.28
N VAL A 360 25.43 -4.90 3.26
CA VAL A 360 25.98 -5.05 1.90
C VAL A 360 25.66 -3.85 1.03
N LEU A 361 24.39 -3.39 1.04
CA LEU A 361 23.96 -2.30 0.18
C LEU A 361 24.51 -0.95 0.65
N PRO A 362 25.00 -0.11 -0.28
CA PRO A 362 25.38 1.26 0.05
C PRO A 362 24.19 2.08 0.52
N PRO A 363 24.39 3.16 1.31
CA PRO A 363 23.33 4.06 1.73
C PRO A 363 22.55 4.69 0.58
N VAL A 364 23.21 4.90 -0.57
CA VAL A 364 22.56 5.36 -1.80
C VAL A 364 23.28 4.85 -3.03
N SER A 365 22.51 4.52 -4.06
CA SER A 365 23.01 4.22 -5.41
C SER A 365 22.22 4.98 -6.45
N ILE A 366 22.90 5.42 -7.51
CA ILE A 366 22.32 6.03 -8.69
C ILE A 366 22.05 4.90 -9.67
N LEU A 367 20.83 4.80 -10.18
CA LEU A 367 20.42 3.71 -11.06
C LEU A 367 20.23 4.22 -12.48
N ASP A 368 20.81 3.51 -13.46
CA ASP A 368 20.38 3.66 -14.85
C ASP A 368 18.98 3.05 -15.07
N GLU A 369 18.42 3.23 -16.26
CA GLU A 369 17.06 2.76 -16.56
C GLU A 369 16.90 1.24 -16.40
N ASN A 370 17.88 0.46 -16.83
CA ASN A 370 17.83 -0.99 -16.74
C ASN A 370 17.99 -1.47 -15.30
N GLN A 371 18.88 -0.83 -14.54
CA GLN A 371 19.02 -1.05 -13.11
C GLN A 371 17.76 -0.66 -12.35
N ALA A 372 17.12 0.46 -12.69
CA ALA A 372 15.85 0.88 -12.12
C ALA A 372 14.77 -0.18 -12.36
N GLN A 373 14.68 -0.72 -13.58
CA GLN A 373 13.75 -1.79 -13.91
C GLN A 373 14.06 -3.10 -13.18
N TYR A 374 15.33 -3.48 -13.10
CA TYR A 374 15.79 -4.68 -12.38
C TYR A 374 15.43 -4.61 -10.90
N HIS A 375 15.80 -3.51 -10.22
CA HIS A 375 15.55 -3.34 -8.79
C HIS A 375 14.06 -3.16 -8.47
N PHE A 376 13.28 -2.57 -9.37
CA PHE A 376 11.83 -2.51 -9.24
C PHE A 376 11.18 -3.89 -9.32
N LEU A 377 11.63 -4.76 -10.23
CA LEU A 377 11.16 -6.14 -10.31
C LEU A 377 11.60 -6.98 -9.10
N CYS A 378 12.76 -6.71 -8.52
CA CYS A 378 13.21 -7.38 -7.31
C CYS A 378 12.44 -6.91 -6.05
N GLY A 379 12.29 -5.59 -5.86
CA GLY A 379 11.63 -5.01 -4.70
C GLY A 379 12.22 -5.51 -3.37
N TYR A 380 13.55 -5.43 -3.24
CA TYR A 380 14.28 -6.02 -2.13
C TYR A 380 14.18 -5.23 -0.83
N THR A 381 14.04 -5.95 0.27
CA THR A 381 14.30 -5.50 1.65
C THR A 381 14.66 -6.69 2.51
N SER A 382 15.03 -6.47 3.78
CA SER A 382 15.14 -7.54 4.78
C SER A 382 13.95 -7.52 5.71
N LYS A 383 13.39 -8.70 5.99
CA LYS A 383 12.50 -8.91 7.13
C LYS A 383 13.35 -9.05 8.37
N LEU A 384 13.00 -8.32 9.41
CA LEU A 384 13.75 -8.32 10.67
C LEU A 384 13.17 -9.33 11.66
N ALA A 385 14.01 -9.83 12.57
CA ALA A 385 13.54 -10.65 13.68
C ALA A 385 12.45 -9.92 14.47
N GLY A 386 11.33 -10.61 14.75
CA GLY A 386 10.21 -10.05 15.51
C GLY A 386 9.27 -9.13 14.73
N THR A 387 9.52 -8.82 13.44
CA THR A 387 8.63 -7.99 12.63
C THR A 387 7.47 -8.74 12.00
N GLU A 388 7.62 -10.04 11.83
CA GLU A 388 6.55 -10.96 11.38
C GLU A 388 6.61 -12.25 12.24
N ARG A 389 5.47 -12.88 12.43
CA ARG A 389 5.37 -14.13 13.21
C ARG A 389 6.22 -15.24 12.58
N GLY A 390 7.19 -15.75 13.33
CA GLY A 390 8.09 -16.85 12.90
C GLY A 390 9.44 -16.38 12.34
N ILE A 391 9.68 -15.08 12.20
CA ILE A 391 10.99 -14.53 11.81
C ILE A 391 11.84 -14.35 13.06
N THR A 392 12.87 -15.19 13.22
CA THR A 392 13.80 -15.17 14.36
C THR A 392 15.15 -14.55 14.02
N GLU A 393 15.51 -14.52 12.74
CA GLU A 393 16.72 -13.89 12.20
C GLU A 393 16.37 -13.08 10.95
N PRO A 394 17.19 -12.07 10.57
CA PRO A 394 16.96 -11.30 9.37
C PRO A 394 16.98 -12.17 8.11
N GLU A 395 15.96 -12.04 7.28
CA GLU A 395 15.84 -12.76 6.01
C GLU A 395 15.66 -11.79 4.84
N PRO A 396 16.32 -12.05 3.67
CA PRO A 396 16.04 -11.34 2.44
C PRO A 396 14.58 -11.54 2.00
N SER A 397 13.93 -10.47 1.63
CA SER A 397 12.56 -10.48 1.11
C SER A 397 12.51 -9.74 -0.22
N PHE A 398 11.87 -10.36 -1.19
CA PHE A 398 11.68 -9.81 -2.54
C PHE A 398 10.19 -9.67 -2.80
N SER A 399 9.77 -8.49 -3.22
CA SER A 399 8.38 -8.16 -3.48
C SER A 399 8.32 -7.27 -4.73
N PRO A 400 8.05 -7.83 -5.92
CA PRO A 400 8.03 -7.07 -7.17
C PRO A 400 7.14 -5.84 -7.06
N ALA A 401 7.61 -4.75 -7.66
CA ALA A 401 7.00 -3.42 -7.60
C ALA A 401 6.77 -2.90 -6.16
N PHE A 402 7.51 -3.44 -5.17
CA PHE A 402 7.31 -3.17 -3.73
C PHE A 402 5.87 -3.41 -3.26
N GLY A 403 5.12 -4.27 -3.96
CA GLY A 403 3.69 -4.45 -3.73
C GLY A 403 3.14 -5.77 -4.24
N GLU A 404 3.92 -6.87 -4.27
CA GLU A 404 3.54 -8.18 -4.81
C GLU A 404 2.12 -8.60 -4.41
N ALA A 405 1.77 -8.44 -3.14
CA ALA A 405 0.47 -8.83 -2.59
C ALA A 405 -0.75 -8.16 -3.27
N PHE A 406 -0.53 -7.12 -4.07
CA PHE A 406 -1.58 -6.34 -4.72
C PHE A 406 -1.53 -6.41 -6.24
N LEU A 407 -0.52 -7.06 -6.81
CA LEU A 407 -0.36 -7.17 -8.25
C LEU A 407 -1.35 -8.19 -8.81
N THR A 408 -2.15 -7.78 -9.77
CA THR A 408 -3.10 -8.66 -10.46
C THR A 408 -2.57 -9.13 -11.81
N LEU A 409 -1.76 -8.29 -12.46
CA LEU A 409 -1.10 -8.57 -13.74
C LEU A 409 0.32 -9.07 -13.52
N HIS A 410 0.98 -9.56 -14.58
CA HIS A 410 2.37 -9.96 -14.51
C HIS A 410 3.27 -8.77 -14.09
N PRO A 411 4.23 -8.94 -13.16
CA PRO A 411 5.07 -7.87 -12.62
C PRO A 411 5.77 -7.00 -13.66
N THR A 412 6.15 -7.58 -14.82
CA THR A 412 6.76 -6.84 -15.93
C THR A 412 5.85 -5.77 -16.54
N MET A 413 4.52 -5.90 -16.41
CA MET A 413 3.59 -4.87 -16.88
C MET A 413 3.75 -3.57 -16.07
N TYR A 414 3.89 -3.70 -14.75
CA TYR A 414 4.09 -2.53 -13.86
C TYR A 414 5.45 -1.89 -14.07
N SER A 415 6.51 -2.70 -14.24
CA SER A 415 7.84 -2.15 -14.52
C SER A 415 7.86 -1.42 -15.86
N LYS A 416 7.23 -1.98 -16.89
CA LYS A 416 7.15 -1.36 -18.23
C LYS A 416 6.43 -0.01 -18.19
N THR A 417 5.30 0.10 -17.48
CA THR A 417 4.55 1.36 -17.39
C THR A 417 5.33 2.41 -16.59
N LEU A 418 5.96 2.03 -15.47
CA LEU A 418 6.79 2.96 -14.68
C LEU A 418 8.00 3.45 -15.47
N ILE A 419 8.79 2.55 -16.05
CA ILE A 419 10.00 2.92 -16.83
C ILE A 419 9.62 3.73 -18.07
N GLY A 420 8.47 3.42 -18.70
CA GLY A 420 7.94 4.23 -19.80
C GLY A 420 7.69 5.68 -19.38
N LYS A 421 7.06 5.90 -18.22
CA LYS A 421 6.84 7.24 -17.65
C LYS A 421 8.14 7.93 -17.24
N MET A 422 9.08 7.19 -16.67
CA MET A 422 10.40 7.73 -16.33
C MET A 422 11.14 8.25 -17.56
N LYS A 423 11.14 7.50 -18.67
CA LYS A 423 11.73 7.90 -19.95
C LYS A 423 11.06 9.14 -20.56
N GLU A 424 9.73 9.14 -20.55
CA GLU A 424 8.92 10.24 -21.10
C GLU A 424 9.21 11.57 -20.41
N HIS A 425 9.55 11.54 -19.11
CA HIS A 425 9.72 12.73 -18.28
C HIS A 425 11.13 12.92 -17.69
N ASP A 426 12.12 12.18 -18.20
CA ASP A 426 13.52 12.21 -17.73
C ASP A 426 13.67 12.05 -16.20
N ALA A 427 12.83 11.19 -15.59
CA ALA A 427 12.88 10.94 -14.16
C ALA A 427 14.09 10.06 -13.81
N LYS A 428 14.80 10.41 -12.74
CA LYS A 428 15.99 9.70 -12.25
C LYS A 428 15.61 8.75 -11.12
N ALA A 429 16.26 7.58 -11.06
CA ALA A 429 16.02 6.57 -10.05
C ALA A 429 17.21 6.37 -9.12
N TYR A 430 16.92 6.10 -7.86
CA TYR A 430 17.90 5.88 -6.80
C TYR A 430 17.47 4.72 -5.92
N LEU A 431 18.44 3.89 -5.48
CA LEU A 431 18.24 2.90 -4.44
C LEU A 431 18.80 3.46 -3.14
N VAL A 432 17.97 3.61 -2.12
CA VAL A 432 18.37 4.13 -0.81
C VAL A 432 18.21 3.06 0.25
N ASN A 433 19.32 2.73 0.91
CA ASN A 433 19.35 1.77 2.01
C ASN A 433 19.16 2.47 3.36
N THR A 434 18.07 2.19 4.06
CA THR A 434 17.76 2.68 5.40
C THR A 434 18.08 1.64 6.48
N GLY A 435 18.71 0.53 6.11
CA GLY A 435 19.06 -0.60 6.96
C GLY A 435 20.38 -0.42 7.71
N TRP A 436 21.16 -1.46 7.76
CA TRP A 436 22.41 -1.55 8.54
C TRP A 436 23.64 -1.44 7.65
N ASN A 437 24.75 -1.03 8.23
CA ASN A 437 26.08 -1.05 7.63
C ASN A 437 26.95 -2.17 8.22
N GLY A 438 28.18 -2.30 7.75
CA GLY A 438 29.13 -3.34 8.19
C GLY A 438 29.50 -3.30 9.69
N THR A 439 29.27 -2.17 10.37
CA THR A 439 29.46 -2.09 11.83
C THR A 439 28.32 -2.71 12.64
N GLY A 440 27.27 -3.21 11.98
CA GLY A 440 26.05 -3.68 12.62
C GLY A 440 25.15 -2.56 13.17
N LYS A 441 25.40 -1.31 12.81
CA LYS A 441 24.57 -0.16 13.18
C LYS A 441 23.65 0.22 12.03
N ARG A 442 22.43 0.60 12.36
CA ARG A 442 21.49 1.14 11.37
C ARG A 442 21.97 2.51 10.89
N ILE A 443 21.87 2.76 9.57
CA ILE A 443 22.14 4.06 8.96
C ILE A 443 21.23 5.10 9.64
N SER A 444 21.82 6.22 10.06
CA SER A 444 21.09 7.21 10.84
C SER A 444 20.01 7.89 10.01
N LEU A 445 18.88 8.25 10.64
CA LEU A 445 17.85 9.03 9.97
C LEU A 445 18.38 10.40 9.49
N LYS A 446 19.37 10.97 10.19
CA LYS A 446 20.05 12.21 9.80
C LYS A 446 20.78 12.03 8.46
N ASP A 447 21.57 10.98 8.31
CA ASP A 447 22.30 10.69 7.06
C ASP A 447 21.33 10.35 5.93
N THR A 448 20.30 9.54 6.21
CA THR A 448 19.28 9.20 5.22
C THR A 448 18.56 10.46 4.70
N ARG A 449 18.20 11.39 5.58
CA ARG A 449 17.57 12.65 5.16
C ARG A 449 18.52 13.53 4.35
N ALA A 450 19.80 13.61 4.72
CA ALA A 450 20.79 14.33 3.95
C ALA A 450 20.99 13.73 2.54
N ILE A 451 20.93 12.41 2.42
CA ILE A 451 20.94 11.71 1.13
C ILE A 451 19.69 12.07 0.31
N ILE A 452 18.51 12.03 0.91
CA ILE A 452 17.26 12.40 0.23
C ILE A 452 17.29 13.88 -0.19
N ASP A 453 17.77 14.80 0.67
CA ASP A 453 17.97 16.21 0.29
C ASP A 453 18.86 16.32 -0.95
N SER A 454 19.99 15.59 -1.00
CA SER A 454 20.91 15.58 -2.15
C SER A 454 20.30 14.99 -3.43
N ILE A 455 19.37 14.04 -3.30
CA ILE A 455 18.60 13.52 -4.45
C ILE A 455 17.62 14.59 -4.95
N ILE A 456 16.91 15.25 -4.04
CA ILE A 456 15.87 16.23 -4.36
C ILE A 456 16.48 17.48 -5.01
N ASP A 457 17.55 18.02 -4.45
CA ASP A 457 18.20 19.21 -4.97
C ASP A 457 19.13 18.93 -6.18
N GLY A 458 19.35 17.65 -6.49
CA GLY A 458 20.18 17.20 -7.62
C GLY A 458 21.70 17.29 -7.38
N SER A 459 22.16 17.62 -6.18
CA SER A 459 23.60 17.69 -5.87
C SER A 459 24.29 16.32 -6.01
N ILE A 460 23.56 15.21 -5.80
CA ILE A 460 24.05 13.85 -6.01
C ILE A 460 24.53 13.60 -7.46
N GLU A 461 23.93 14.25 -8.46
CA GLU A 461 24.29 14.07 -9.87
C GLU A 461 25.67 14.69 -10.20
N ASN A 462 26.10 15.68 -9.43
CA ASN A 462 27.37 16.38 -9.59
C ASN A 462 28.50 15.82 -8.72
N ALA A 463 28.22 14.83 -7.86
CA ALA A 463 29.21 14.18 -7.02
C ALA A 463 30.16 13.28 -7.86
N ASP A 464 31.40 13.16 -7.44
CA ASP A 464 32.29 12.11 -7.95
C ASP A 464 31.72 10.73 -7.62
N LYS A 465 31.83 9.79 -8.55
CA LYS A 465 31.16 8.50 -8.48
C LYS A 465 32.14 7.34 -8.59
N THR A 466 31.78 6.20 -8.01
CA THR A 466 32.49 4.94 -8.15
C THR A 466 31.48 3.79 -8.24
N ILE A 467 31.93 2.61 -8.72
CA ILE A 467 31.08 1.42 -8.84
C ILE A 467 31.44 0.44 -7.72
N ILE A 468 30.42 -0.02 -7.00
CA ILE A 468 30.53 -1.12 -6.04
C ILE A 468 30.58 -2.44 -6.82
N PRO A 469 31.66 -3.23 -6.68
CA PRO A 469 31.77 -4.52 -7.36
C PRO A 469 30.69 -5.49 -6.84
N ILE A 470 30.49 -6.61 -7.52
CA ILE A 470 29.50 -7.65 -7.22
C ILE A 470 28.07 -7.16 -7.31
N MET A 471 27.70 -6.11 -6.56
CA MET A 471 26.34 -5.54 -6.60
C MET A 471 26.10 -4.66 -7.83
N ASN A 472 27.15 -4.26 -8.56
CA ASN A 472 27.12 -3.47 -9.80
C ASN A 472 26.34 -2.15 -9.63
N LEU A 473 26.60 -1.43 -8.54
CA LEU A 473 25.89 -0.21 -8.18
C LEU A 473 26.82 1.01 -8.24
N GLU A 474 26.38 2.07 -8.92
CA GLU A 474 27.09 3.36 -8.92
C GLU A 474 26.75 4.15 -7.66
N ILE A 475 27.76 4.62 -6.93
CA ILE A 475 27.60 5.39 -5.69
C ILE A 475 28.36 6.72 -5.77
N PRO A 476 27.87 7.78 -5.10
CA PRO A 476 28.65 8.98 -4.87
C PRO A 476 29.75 8.72 -3.84
N THR A 477 30.92 9.36 -4.01
CA THR A 477 32.04 9.24 -3.06
C THR A 477 31.91 10.20 -1.87
N SER A 478 31.16 11.28 -2.04
CA SER A 478 30.82 12.24 -0.97
C SER A 478 29.50 12.94 -1.27
N LEU A 479 28.76 13.32 -0.22
CA LEU A 479 27.54 14.12 -0.32
C LEU A 479 27.49 15.16 0.80
N PRO A 480 26.84 16.32 0.57
CA PRO A 480 26.66 17.34 1.60
C PRO A 480 25.92 16.79 2.84
N ASN A 481 26.41 17.13 4.02
CA ASN A 481 25.83 16.78 5.32
C ASN A 481 25.70 15.27 5.62
N VAL A 482 26.25 14.40 4.80
CA VAL A 482 26.34 12.96 5.03
C VAL A 482 27.66 12.66 5.75
N SER A 483 27.63 11.76 6.73
CA SER A 483 28.80 11.36 7.49
C SER A 483 29.86 10.74 6.58
N GLU A 484 31.13 11.07 6.81
CA GLU A 484 32.27 10.52 6.07
C GLU A 484 32.40 9.00 6.26
N GLY A 485 32.80 8.28 5.22
CA GLY A 485 33.10 6.84 5.25
C GLY A 485 31.88 5.92 5.34
N ILE A 486 30.65 6.42 5.12
CA ILE A 486 29.46 5.54 5.14
C ILE A 486 28.94 5.21 3.74
N LEU A 487 29.25 6.02 2.72
CA LEU A 487 28.69 5.87 1.37
C LEU A 487 29.17 4.61 0.66
N ASP A 488 30.44 4.25 0.86
CA ASP A 488 30.95 2.95 0.46
C ASP A 488 30.77 1.94 1.61
N PRO A 489 29.94 0.91 1.49
CA PRO A 489 29.71 -0.04 2.57
C PRO A 489 30.97 -0.80 2.98
N ARG A 490 31.97 -0.94 2.07
CA ARG A 490 33.25 -1.62 2.35
C ARG A 490 34.05 -0.90 3.42
N ASP A 491 33.98 0.42 3.48
CA ASP A 491 34.69 1.25 4.47
C ASP A 491 34.12 1.09 5.89
N THR A 492 32.94 0.48 6.04
CA THR A 492 32.31 0.20 7.33
C THR A 492 32.72 -1.14 7.93
N TYR A 493 33.47 -1.96 7.22
CA TYR A 493 34.00 -3.24 7.69
C TYR A 493 35.45 -3.11 8.14
N ASN A 494 35.86 -3.93 9.11
CA ASN A 494 37.25 -4.04 9.50
C ASN A 494 38.10 -4.83 8.48
N ASP A 495 37.45 -5.73 7.73
CA ASP A 495 38.05 -6.56 6.70
C ASP A 495 37.14 -6.54 5.45
N GLY A 496 37.65 -6.05 4.33
CA GLY A 496 36.93 -6.02 3.08
C GLY A 496 36.50 -7.40 2.54
N ALA A 497 37.20 -8.46 2.94
CA ALA A 497 36.84 -9.84 2.59
C ALA A 497 35.51 -10.27 3.22
N GLU A 498 35.18 -9.78 4.41
CA GLU A 498 33.88 -10.06 5.06
C GLU A 498 32.71 -9.43 4.26
N TRP A 499 32.88 -8.19 3.79
CA TRP A 499 31.89 -7.57 2.91
C TRP A 499 31.71 -8.35 1.62
N GLU A 500 32.82 -8.77 1.00
CA GLU A 500 32.80 -9.50 -0.26
C GLU A 500 32.05 -10.84 -0.15
N GLU A 501 32.23 -11.59 0.93
CA GLU A 501 31.51 -12.84 1.19
C GLU A 501 29.98 -12.58 1.30
N LYS A 502 29.59 -11.60 2.11
CA LYS A 502 28.17 -11.23 2.28
C LYS A 502 27.56 -10.68 1.00
N ALA A 503 28.34 -9.91 0.22
CA ALA A 503 27.89 -9.38 -1.06
C ALA A 503 27.65 -10.49 -2.10
N LYS A 504 28.51 -11.52 -2.14
CA LYS A 504 28.31 -12.70 -2.98
C LYS A 504 27.05 -13.49 -2.60
N ASP A 505 26.80 -13.66 -1.29
CA ASP A 505 25.60 -14.35 -0.80
C ASP A 505 24.32 -13.57 -1.19
N LEU A 506 24.30 -12.25 -0.96
CA LEU A 506 23.15 -11.42 -1.34
C LEU A 506 22.96 -11.37 -2.86
N ALA A 507 24.04 -11.24 -3.62
CA ALA A 507 24.01 -11.26 -5.09
C ALA A 507 23.41 -12.55 -5.64
N ALA A 508 23.80 -13.70 -5.08
CA ALA A 508 23.22 -14.99 -5.45
C ALA A 508 21.70 -15.04 -5.23
N LYS A 509 21.21 -14.46 -4.12
CA LYS A 509 19.78 -14.38 -3.81
C LYS A 509 19.01 -13.47 -4.78
N TYR A 510 19.60 -12.32 -5.17
CA TYR A 510 19.05 -11.45 -6.22
C TYR A 510 18.95 -12.16 -7.55
N ILE A 511 20.03 -12.82 -7.99
CA ILE A 511 20.07 -13.55 -9.26
C ILE A 511 19.02 -14.65 -9.27
N LYS A 512 18.98 -15.48 -8.21
CA LYS A 512 17.97 -16.54 -8.07
C LYS A 512 16.54 -16.01 -8.08
N ASN A 513 16.29 -14.88 -7.39
CA ASN A 513 14.96 -14.25 -7.40
C ASN A 513 14.59 -13.77 -8.79
N PHE A 514 15.55 -13.22 -9.55
CA PHE A 514 15.29 -12.67 -10.88
C PHE A 514 15.02 -13.75 -11.95
N GLU A 515 15.46 -14.99 -11.77
CA GLU A 515 15.25 -16.11 -12.68
C GLU A 515 13.78 -16.29 -13.07
N GLN A 516 12.84 -16.03 -12.15
CA GLN A 516 11.40 -16.13 -12.40
C GLN A 516 10.89 -15.24 -13.56
N TYR A 517 11.62 -14.16 -13.88
CA TYR A 517 11.27 -13.24 -14.96
C TYR A 517 11.94 -13.59 -16.29
N CYS A 518 12.94 -14.47 -16.29
CA CYS A 518 13.77 -14.78 -17.45
C CYS A 518 13.05 -15.60 -18.54
N GLY A 519 11.78 -15.95 -18.35
CA GLY A 519 10.92 -16.48 -19.42
C GLY A 519 10.60 -15.43 -20.51
N ASN A 520 10.82 -14.14 -20.24
CA ASN A 520 10.56 -13.00 -21.13
C ASN A 520 11.89 -12.43 -21.66
N ASP A 521 11.97 -12.18 -22.98
CA ASP A 521 13.19 -11.68 -23.62
C ASP A 521 13.55 -10.24 -23.20
N GLU A 522 12.58 -9.42 -22.81
CA GLU A 522 12.85 -8.07 -22.25
C GLU A 522 13.53 -8.20 -20.87
N ALA A 523 13.04 -9.08 -20.02
CA ALA A 523 13.63 -9.30 -18.70
C ALA A 523 15.04 -9.93 -18.79
N LYS A 524 15.32 -10.78 -19.78
CA LYS A 524 16.67 -11.33 -20.00
C LYS A 524 17.72 -10.24 -20.22
N LYS A 525 17.36 -9.14 -20.88
CA LYS A 525 18.28 -8.02 -21.15
C LYS A 525 18.69 -7.31 -19.86
N LEU A 526 17.90 -7.42 -18.79
CA LEU A 526 18.17 -6.79 -17.51
C LEU A 526 19.15 -7.60 -16.64
N ILE A 527 19.47 -8.84 -16.97
CA ILE A 527 20.37 -9.69 -16.18
C ILE A 527 21.74 -9.00 -15.97
N ALA A 528 22.27 -8.36 -17.00
CA ALA A 528 23.53 -7.63 -16.94
C ALA A 528 23.49 -6.37 -16.03
N SER A 529 22.29 -5.88 -15.72
CA SER A 529 22.09 -4.69 -14.87
C SER A 529 21.92 -5.04 -13.38
N GLY A 530 21.78 -6.31 -13.07
CA GLY A 530 21.76 -6.82 -11.70
C GLY A 530 23.16 -7.11 -11.15
N PRO A 531 23.25 -7.73 -9.96
CA PRO A 531 24.50 -8.19 -9.39
C PRO A 531 25.24 -9.20 -10.27
N GLN A 532 26.59 -9.17 -10.23
CA GLN A 532 27.48 -10.01 -11.01
C GLN A 532 28.42 -10.80 -10.10
N LEU A 533 28.37 -12.16 -10.14
CA LEU A 533 29.21 -13.02 -9.31
C LEU A 533 30.58 -13.30 -9.92
N GLN A 534 30.78 -13.03 -11.22
CA GLN A 534 32.07 -13.15 -11.88
C GLN A 534 32.65 -11.77 -12.12
N GLU A 535 33.94 -11.57 -11.83
CA GLU A 535 34.65 -10.36 -12.27
C GLU A 535 34.51 -10.26 -13.79
N GLN A 536 33.93 -9.14 -14.28
CA GLN A 536 34.07 -8.78 -15.67
C GLN A 536 35.57 -8.54 -15.89
N THR A 537 36.26 -9.49 -16.50
CA THR A 537 37.64 -9.25 -16.99
C THR A 537 37.52 -8.17 -18.07
N ILE A 538 37.91 -6.94 -17.71
CA ILE A 538 38.00 -5.79 -18.60
C ILE A 538 39.14 -5.99 -19.55
#